data_763713d61b81ce6e968c0591394f5527
#
_entry.id   763713d61b81ce6e968c0591394f5527
#
_cell.length_a   1.000
_cell.length_b   1.000
_cell.length_c   1.000
_cell.angle_alpha   90.00
_cell.angle_beta   90.00
_cell.angle_gamma   90.00
#
_symmetry.space_group_name_H-M   'P 1'
#
loop_
_entity.id
_entity.type
_entity.pdbx_description
1 polymer ?
#
loop_
_entity_poly.entity_id
_entity_poly.type
_entity_poly.pdbx_seq_one_letter_code
_entity_poly.pdbx_strand_id
1 'polypeptide(L)'
;WEKIKSLKVAYITEKLSLDSKEAQEFWPIYNEYEEKRHELMRKEHTQIKDKLENSDDLSEKEAKKLLTLKIAIEEDEEELDKAFLIEVSKVTSAKKALLLLKAEEDFKRDLIKQYRHNKGGK
;
A
#
# COMPACT_ATOMS: atom_id res chain seq x y z
N TRP A 1 -9.55 -11.10 2.74
CA TRP A 1 -9.21 -9.67 2.67
C TRP A 1 -9.91 -8.85 3.77
N GLU A 2 -11.19 -9.03 3.93
CA GLU A 2 -11.99 -8.33 4.95
C GLU A 2 -11.44 -8.54 6.36
N LYS A 3 -11.06 -9.78 6.67
CA LYS A 3 -10.49 -10.12 7.96
C LYS A 3 -9.13 -9.44 8.18
N ILE A 4 -8.29 -9.42 7.16
CA ILE A 4 -6.98 -8.76 7.21
C ILE A 4 -7.16 -7.26 7.40
N LYS A 5 -8.12 -6.67 6.70
CA LYS A 5 -8.42 -5.24 6.83
C LYS A 5 -8.86 -4.88 8.25
N SER A 6 -9.73 -5.69 8.84
CA SER A 6 -10.17 -5.47 10.22
C SER A 6 -9.04 -5.55 11.22
N LEU A 7 -8.14 -6.53 11.06
CA LEU A 7 -6.97 -6.68 11.92
C LEU A 7 -6.04 -5.47 11.78
N LYS A 8 -5.87 -4.99 10.56
CA LYS A 8 -5.02 -3.83 10.27
C LYS A 8 -5.56 -2.56 10.89
N VAL A 9 -6.89 -2.34 10.79
CA VAL A 9 -7.55 -1.19 11.41
C VAL A 9 -7.32 -1.18 12.91
N ALA A 10 -7.54 -2.32 13.58
CA ALA A 10 -7.33 -2.44 15.02
C ALA A 10 -5.87 -2.19 15.39
N TYR A 11 -4.95 -2.76 14.63
CA TYR A 11 -3.50 -2.64 14.87
C TYR A 11 -3.04 -1.18 14.77
N ILE A 12 -3.40 -0.50 13.68
CA ILE A 12 -2.99 0.88 13.43
C ILE A 12 -3.60 1.82 14.46
N THR A 13 -4.88 1.65 14.77
CA THR A 13 -5.57 2.50 15.74
C THR A 13 -4.86 2.44 17.09
N GLU A 14 -4.47 1.23 17.51
CA GLU A 14 -3.74 1.04 18.75
C GLU A 14 -2.35 1.64 18.71
N LYS A 15 -1.58 1.35 17.65
CA LYS A 15 -0.19 1.80 17.54
C LYS A 15 -0.05 3.31 17.44
N LEU A 16 -1.00 3.97 16.79
CA LEU A 16 -0.99 5.43 16.66
C LEU A 16 -1.70 6.12 17.83
N SER A 17 -2.37 5.37 18.68
CA SER A 17 -3.19 5.92 19.78
C SER A 17 -4.13 7.01 19.26
N LEU A 18 -4.85 6.69 18.19
CA LEU A 18 -5.80 7.64 17.61
C LEU A 18 -6.97 7.86 18.57
N ASP A 19 -7.26 9.14 18.88
CA ASP A 19 -8.47 9.46 19.60
C ASP A 19 -9.66 9.43 18.64
N SER A 20 -10.86 9.60 19.18
CA SER A 20 -12.09 9.51 18.39
C SER A 20 -12.12 10.51 17.23
N LYS A 21 -11.71 11.74 17.48
CA LYS A 21 -11.69 12.78 16.45
C LYS A 21 -10.67 12.47 15.36
N GLU A 22 -9.47 12.08 15.75
CA GLU A 22 -8.40 11.71 14.82
C GLU A 22 -8.83 10.53 13.96
N ALA A 23 -9.44 9.52 14.57
CA ALA A 23 -9.90 8.34 13.85
C ALA A 23 -10.96 8.67 12.82
N GLN A 24 -11.90 9.55 13.16
CA GLN A 24 -12.95 9.98 12.24
C GLN A 24 -12.39 10.66 11.00
N GLU A 25 -11.32 11.43 11.15
CA GLU A 25 -10.69 12.14 10.04
C GLU A 25 -9.67 11.25 9.29
N PHE A 26 -8.99 10.38 10.01
CA PHE A 26 -7.93 9.54 9.46
C PHE A 26 -8.47 8.43 8.54
N TRP A 27 -9.49 7.70 8.96
CA TRP A 27 -9.92 6.50 8.23
C TRP A 27 -10.47 6.79 6.83
N PRO A 28 -11.22 7.87 6.57
CA PRO A 28 -11.60 8.19 5.20
C PRO A 28 -10.40 8.45 4.29
N ILE A 29 -9.37 9.14 4.81
CA ILE A 29 -8.13 9.42 4.06
C ILE A 29 -7.40 8.11 3.77
N TYR A 30 -7.30 7.24 4.76
CA TYR A 30 -6.64 5.95 4.64
C TYR A 30 -7.34 5.06 3.61
N ASN A 31 -8.65 4.97 3.69
CA ASN A 31 -9.43 4.13 2.77
C ASN A 31 -9.31 4.61 1.32
N GLU A 32 -9.34 5.91 1.09
CA GLU A 32 -9.15 6.47 -0.26
C GLU A 32 -7.76 6.18 -0.79
N TYR A 33 -6.75 6.34 0.06
CA TYR A 33 -5.37 6.02 -0.28
C TYR A 33 -5.21 4.55 -0.68
N GLU A 34 -5.75 3.63 0.12
CA GLU A 34 -5.68 2.20 -0.16
C GLU A 34 -6.36 1.85 -1.48
N GLU A 35 -7.51 2.46 -1.76
CA GLU A 35 -8.23 2.23 -3.00
C GLU A 35 -7.41 2.67 -4.22
N LYS A 36 -6.83 3.87 -4.16
CA LYS A 36 -5.99 4.38 -5.24
C LYS A 36 -4.73 3.55 -5.43
N ARG A 37 -4.14 3.10 -4.33
CA ARG A 37 -2.96 2.26 -4.37
C ARG A 37 -3.27 0.92 -5.03
N HIS A 38 -4.41 0.32 -4.71
CA HIS A 38 -4.86 -0.93 -5.33
C HIS A 38 -5.07 -0.77 -6.84
N GLU A 39 -5.60 0.36 -7.27
CA GLU A 39 -5.77 0.63 -8.70
C GLU A 39 -4.43 0.69 -9.44
N LEU A 40 -3.43 1.33 -8.84
CA LEU A 40 -2.08 1.40 -9.43
C LEU A 40 -1.44 0.01 -9.48
N MET A 41 -1.62 -0.79 -8.43
CA MET A 41 -1.12 -2.16 -8.39
C MET A 41 -1.76 -3.05 -9.46
N ARG A 42 -3.08 -2.92 -9.64
CA ARG A 42 -3.77 -3.68 -10.69
C ARG A 42 -3.30 -3.27 -12.08
N LYS A 43 -3.13 -1.97 -12.30
CA LYS A 43 -2.62 -1.45 -13.57
C LYS A 43 -1.23 -2.01 -13.88
N GLU A 44 -0.35 -2.00 -12.89
CA GLU A 44 0.97 -2.58 -13.05
C GLU A 44 0.91 -4.07 -13.36
N HIS A 45 0.08 -4.80 -12.61
CA HIS A 45 -0.05 -6.25 -12.80
C HIS A 45 -0.60 -6.59 -14.19
N THR A 46 -1.71 -5.99 -14.59
CA THR A 46 -2.38 -6.34 -15.86
C THR A 46 -1.64 -5.82 -17.09
N GLN A 47 -1.04 -4.63 -17.01
CA GLN A 47 -0.44 -4.01 -18.18
C GLN A 47 1.07 -4.24 -18.30
N ILE A 48 1.73 -4.64 -17.24
CA ILE A 48 3.18 -4.84 -17.25
C ILE A 48 3.56 -6.27 -16.93
N LYS A 49 3.23 -6.75 -15.72
CA LYS A 49 3.66 -8.08 -15.27
C LYS A 49 3.16 -9.21 -16.15
N ASP A 50 1.90 -9.15 -16.57
CA ASP A 50 1.33 -10.17 -17.44
C ASP A 50 2.06 -10.24 -18.78
N LYS A 51 2.48 -9.11 -19.31
CA LYS A 51 3.22 -9.08 -20.57
C LYS A 51 4.66 -9.53 -20.42
N LEU A 52 5.26 -9.32 -19.24
CA LEU A 52 6.61 -9.79 -18.96
C LEU A 52 6.69 -11.32 -18.86
N GLU A 53 5.61 -11.99 -18.52
CA GLU A 53 5.56 -13.44 -18.48
C GLU A 53 5.74 -14.05 -19.87
N ASN A 54 5.41 -13.27 -20.92
CA ASN A 54 5.58 -13.65 -22.31
C ASN A 54 6.68 -12.81 -22.97
N SER A 55 7.78 -12.59 -22.24
CA SER A 55 8.86 -11.67 -22.66
C SER A 55 9.53 -12.06 -23.96
N ASP A 56 9.52 -13.33 -24.33
CA ASP A 56 10.11 -13.80 -25.59
C ASP A 56 9.41 -13.23 -26.81
N ASP A 57 8.12 -12.92 -26.67
CA ASP A 57 7.31 -12.34 -27.74
C ASP A 57 7.30 -10.80 -27.72
N LEU A 58 8.01 -10.21 -26.76
CA LEU A 58 8.01 -8.77 -26.55
C LEU A 58 9.01 -8.09 -27.47
N SER A 59 8.52 -7.22 -28.35
CA SER A 59 9.40 -6.43 -29.22
C SER A 59 10.05 -5.29 -28.44
N GLU A 60 11.15 -4.76 -28.97
CA GLU A 60 11.82 -3.60 -28.35
C GLU A 60 10.90 -2.40 -28.28
N LYS A 61 10.07 -2.19 -29.29
CA LYS A 61 9.09 -1.10 -29.30
C LYS A 61 8.07 -1.24 -28.18
N GLU A 62 7.56 -2.45 -27.99
CA GLU A 62 6.62 -2.73 -26.89
C GLU A 62 7.30 -2.59 -25.53
N ALA A 63 8.54 -3.07 -25.43
CA ALA A 63 9.32 -2.96 -24.18
C ALA A 63 9.51 -1.49 -23.80
N LYS A 64 9.78 -0.61 -24.74
CA LYS A 64 9.92 0.82 -24.47
C LYS A 64 8.63 1.43 -23.95
N LYS A 65 7.49 1.04 -24.51
CA LYS A 65 6.18 1.51 -24.03
C LYS A 65 5.91 1.05 -22.62
N LEU A 66 6.22 -0.22 -22.33
CA LEU A 66 6.02 -0.78 -20.99
C LEU A 66 6.95 -0.13 -19.97
N LEU A 67 8.18 0.16 -20.34
CA LEU A 67 9.12 0.84 -19.46
C LEU A 67 8.63 2.25 -19.12
N THR A 68 8.15 2.99 -20.13
CA THR A 68 7.58 4.32 -19.93
C THR A 68 6.37 4.26 -18.97
N LEU A 69 5.51 3.26 -19.16
CA LEU A 69 4.35 3.06 -18.31
C LEU A 69 4.76 2.72 -16.88
N LYS A 70 5.76 1.85 -16.71
CA LYS A 70 6.28 1.46 -15.39
C LYS A 70 6.79 2.68 -14.62
N ILE A 71 7.56 3.53 -15.30
CA ILE A 71 8.08 4.75 -14.69
C ILE A 71 6.95 5.68 -14.28
N ALA A 72 5.93 5.84 -15.13
CA ALA A 72 4.77 6.67 -14.81
C ALA A 72 4.01 6.15 -13.60
N ILE A 73 3.84 4.84 -13.48
CA ILE A 73 3.17 4.22 -12.35
C ILE A 73 3.96 4.47 -11.06
N GLU A 74 5.29 4.34 -11.11
CA GLU A 74 6.13 4.61 -9.93
C GLU A 74 6.05 6.06 -9.48
N GLU A 75 6.01 6.99 -10.43
CA GLU A 75 5.84 8.41 -10.11
C GLU A 75 4.49 8.67 -9.46
N ASP A 76 3.43 8.06 -9.97
CA ASP A 76 2.09 8.18 -9.41
C ASP A 76 2.02 7.60 -8.00
N GLU A 77 2.67 6.46 -7.76
CA GLU A 77 2.74 5.86 -6.42
C GLU A 77 3.47 6.79 -5.44
N GLU A 78 4.58 7.37 -5.87
CA GLU A 78 5.35 8.29 -5.04
C GLU A 78 4.54 9.53 -4.67
N GLU A 79 3.85 10.12 -5.64
CA GLU A 79 2.99 11.27 -5.39
C GLU A 79 1.85 10.94 -4.45
N LEU A 80 1.24 9.77 -4.63
CA LEU A 80 0.16 9.29 -3.78
C LEU A 80 0.63 9.12 -2.34
N ASP A 81 1.80 8.50 -2.16
CA ASP A 81 2.38 8.27 -0.84
C ASP A 81 2.69 9.59 -0.12
N LYS A 82 3.28 10.54 -0.84
CA LYS A 82 3.61 11.85 -0.28
C LYS A 82 2.37 12.63 0.14
N ALA A 83 1.37 12.68 -0.74
CA ALA A 83 0.11 13.38 -0.45
C ALA A 83 -0.59 12.76 0.76
N PHE A 84 -0.59 11.44 0.84
CA PHE A 84 -1.17 10.70 1.95
C PHE A 84 -0.51 11.06 3.28
N LEU A 85 0.82 11.04 3.34
CA LEU A 85 1.55 11.35 4.56
C LEU A 85 1.31 12.79 5.01
N ILE A 86 1.25 13.72 4.06
CA ILE A 86 0.96 15.12 4.38
C ILE A 86 -0.43 15.27 4.98
N GLU A 87 -1.44 14.62 4.38
CA GLU A 87 -2.81 14.67 4.89
C GLU A 87 -2.93 14.04 6.27
N VAL A 88 -2.30 12.88 6.48
CA VAL A 88 -2.30 12.22 7.78
C VAL A 88 -1.66 13.12 8.85
N SER A 89 -0.56 13.78 8.51
CA SER A 89 0.11 14.68 9.45
C SER A 89 -0.75 15.88 9.83
N LYS A 90 -1.62 16.33 8.93
CA LYS A 90 -2.53 17.46 9.20
C LYS A 90 -3.66 17.08 10.14
N VAL A 91 -4.23 15.88 10.00
CA VAL A 91 -5.36 15.45 10.82
C VAL A 91 -4.93 14.76 12.11
N THR A 92 -3.68 14.35 12.21
CA THR A 92 -3.11 13.74 13.43
C THR A 92 -1.91 14.55 13.91
N SER A 93 -0.71 14.14 13.50
CA SER A 93 0.54 14.84 13.78
C SER A 93 1.64 14.27 12.89
N ALA A 94 2.75 14.99 12.77
CA ALA A 94 3.92 14.48 12.05
C ALA A 94 4.45 13.21 12.70
N LYS A 95 4.44 13.16 14.03
CA LYS A 95 4.88 11.97 14.77
C LYS A 95 4.01 10.77 14.45
N LYS A 96 2.68 10.94 14.43
CA LYS A 96 1.76 9.83 14.13
C LYS A 96 1.88 9.39 12.67
N ALA A 97 2.15 10.32 11.75
CA ALA A 97 2.41 9.95 10.35
C ALA A 97 3.66 9.05 10.24
N LEU A 98 4.72 9.39 10.97
CA LEU A 98 5.93 8.55 11.00
C LEU A 98 5.66 7.20 11.66
N LEU A 99 4.89 7.19 12.75
CA LEU A 99 4.50 5.95 13.42
C LEU A 99 3.65 5.08 12.53
N LEU A 100 2.86 5.69 11.65
CA LEU A 100 2.07 4.95 10.68
C LEU A 100 2.96 4.13 9.74
N LEU A 101 4.06 4.73 9.25
CA LEU A 101 5.00 4.03 8.38
C LEU A 101 5.57 2.80 9.09
N LYS A 102 5.95 2.98 10.35
CA LYS A 102 6.48 1.88 11.16
C LYS A 102 5.41 0.81 11.40
N ALA A 103 4.20 1.23 11.74
CA ALA A 103 3.09 0.31 12.00
C ALA A 103 2.75 -0.53 10.75
N GLU A 104 2.77 0.08 9.57
CA GLU A 104 2.53 -0.63 8.31
C GLU A 104 3.58 -1.71 8.08
N GLU A 105 4.85 -1.40 8.29
CA GLU A 105 5.94 -2.36 8.14
C GLU A 105 5.84 -3.49 9.15
N ASP A 106 5.58 -3.15 10.40
CA ASP A 106 5.46 -4.13 11.48
C ASP A 106 4.29 -5.08 11.25
N PHE A 107 3.14 -4.54 10.84
CA PHE A 107 1.97 -5.34 10.54
C PHE A 107 2.24 -6.33 9.41
N LYS A 108 2.84 -5.85 8.33
CA LYS A 108 3.20 -6.68 7.17
C LYS A 108 4.13 -7.81 7.57
N ARG A 109 5.14 -7.50 8.37
CA ARG A 109 6.11 -8.49 8.86
C ARG A 109 5.44 -9.54 9.73
N ASP A 110 4.59 -9.10 10.67
CA ASP A 110 3.88 -10.00 11.57
C ASP A 110 2.91 -10.90 10.81
N LEU A 111 2.23 -10.35 9.81
CA LEU A 111 1.32 -11.12 8.95
C LEU A 111 2.07 -12.21 8.18
N ILE A 112 3.24 -11.89 7.63
CA ILE A 112 4.07 -12.84 6.91
C ILE A 112 4.58 -13.93 7.84
N LYS A 113 4.99 -13.59 9.07
CA LYS A 113 5.41 -14.55 10.08
C LYS A 113 4.29 -15.53 10.41
N GLN A 114 3.09 -15.02 10.64
CA GLN A 114 1.93 -15.85 10.92
C GLN A 114 1.61 -16.79 9.77
N TYR A 115 1.68 -16.27 8.55
CA TYR A 115 1.45 -17.09 7.35
C TYR A 115 2.47 -18.22 7.25
N ARG A 116 3.75 -17.94 7.45
CA ARG A 116 4.83 -18.92 7.42
C ARG A 116 4.68 -19.95 8.53
N HIS A 117 4.34 -19.48 9.73
CA HIS A 117 4.15 -20.36 10.87
C HIS A 117 2.99 -21.34 10.62
N ASN A 118 1.84 -20.82 10.19
CA ASN A 118 0.66 -21.64 9.90
C ASN A 118 0.93 -22.65 8.79
N LYS A 119 1.68 -22.25 7.76
CA LYS A 119 2.03 -23.12 6.64
C LYS A 119 3.06 -24.18 7.01
N GLY A 120 4.00 -23.85 7.89
CA GLY A 120 5.07 -24.76 8.32
C GLY A 120 4.73 -25.55 9.57
N GLY A 121 3.67 -25.21 10.28
CA GLY A 121 3.32 -25.79 11.57
C GLY A 121 2.43 -27.01 11.55
N LYS A 122 2.45 -27.74 10.49
CA LYS A 122 1.66 -28.97 10.37
C LYS A 122 2.22 -30.09 11.21
#